data_f91fa81012a8771d4e55de70c03b5bc9
#
_entry.id   f91fa81012a8771d4e55de70c03b5bc9
#
_cell.length_a   1.000
_cell.length_b   1.000
_cell.length_c   1.000
_cell.angle_alpha   90.00
_cell.angle_beta   90.00
_cell.angle_gamma   90.00
#
_symmetry.space_group_name_H-M   'P 1'
#
loop_
_entity.id
_entity.type
_entity.pdbx_description
1 polymer ?
#
loop_
_entity_poly.entity_id
_entity_poly.type
_entity_poly.pdbx_seq_one_letter_code
_entity_poly.pdbx_strand_id
1 'polypeptide(L)'
;MTPIGSTAPVSPCLVIDLERIHRNYSALRSALPTTRIRFAVKAAPVSEVIGLLADEGAEFDVASVGEIEQCLSLGADPAVMCYGNPMKKATQIATAYAAGVRRFVFDTEDELDRIADHAPGAEVECRFLAAAPRSRLSFGAKFGCTPGEAVRLLVRARDLGLRVLGPCFHVGSQQLDPAAWRIGIEQAGGIAEALATKDVSVESVNIGGGMPISYADPVPDLTELGSVITAAAARHLPEHADLVVEPGRALVSSAGVIHAEVVNVRTAPDGRRWVYLDIGRHGGLIDTEYIAYRIETSRDGDPAEQVVIAGPTCADGDVLYQRTSVLLPSTLRAGDSVRILDTGAYTSSFSSVFCNGFPPLAVYVVGVR
;
A
#
# COMPACT_ATOMS: atom_id res chain seq x y z
N MET A 1 7.10 15.73 16.74
CA MET A 1 8.17 14.97 16.06
C MET A 1 9.42 15.82 16.03
N THR A 2 10.57 15.25 16.33
CA THR A 2 11.81 16.02 16.48
C THR A 2 12.55 16.00 15.15
N PRO A 3 12.91 17.15 14.55
CA PRO A 3 13.81 17.17 13.41
C PRO A 3 15.13 16.54 13.84
N ILE A 4 15.73 15.74 12.96
CA ILE A 4 17.04 15.12 13.22
C ILE A 4 18.05 16.22 13.39
N GLY A 5 18.37 16.56 14.67
CA GLY A 5 19.54 17.32 15.01
C GLY A 5 20.80 16.49 14.72
N SER A 6 21.98 17.04 14.88
CA SER A 6 23.28 16.47 14.53
C SER A 6 23.66 15.12 15.18
N THR A 7 22.76 14.45 15.90
CA THR A 7 22.94 13.11 16.47
C THR A 7 22.17 12.09 15.62
N ALA A 8 22.83 10.97 15.25
CA ALA A 8 22.18 9.87 14.57
C ALA A 8 20.94 9.39 15.34
N PRO A 9 19.84 9.06 14.68
CA PRO A 9 18.64 8.59 15.35
C PRO A 9 18.92 7.29 16.10
N VAL A 10 18.29 7.12 17.26
CA VAL A 10 18.43 5.90 18.07
C VAL A 10 17.70 4.75 17.38
N SER A 11 18.39 3.62 17.20
CA SER A 11 17.79 2.40 16.65
C SER A 11 16.88 1.69 17.68
N PRO A 12 15.87 0.91 17.25
CA PRO A 12 15.43 0.84 15.86
C PRO A 12 14.55 2.03 15.46
N CYS A 13 14.73 2.53 14.24
CA CYS A 13 13.89 3.60 13.74
C CYS A 13 13.74 3.55 12.21
N LEU A 14 12.63 4.08 11.70
CA LEU A 14 12.38 4.33 10.29
C LEU A 14 12.66 5.80 9.99
N VAL A 15 13.51 6.07 9.01
CA VAL A 15 13.74 7.40 8.47
C VAL A 15 13.08 7.49 7.09
N ILE A 16 12.21 8.49 6.88
CA ILE A 16 11.49 8.74 5.62
C ILE A 16 11.99 10.03 4.99
N ASP A 17 12.39 9.95 3.72
CA ASP A 17 12.82 11.08 2.89
C ASP A 17 11.64 11.62 2.06
N LEU A 18 11.15 12.82 2.40
CA LEU A 18 10.04 13.48 1.70
C LEU A 18 10.39 13.86 0.26
N GLU A 19 11.64 14.26 -0.01
CA GLU A 19 12.06 14.59 -1.38
C GLU A 19 11.98 13.36 -2.29
N ARG A 20 12.29 12.19 -1.75
CA ARG A 20 12.14 10.93 -2.49
C ARG A 20 10.68 10.63 -2.81
N ILE A 21 9.77 10.88 -1.87
CA ILE A 21 8.32 10.73 -2.11
C ILE A 21 7.85 11.70 -3.18
N HIS A 22 8.24 12.97 -3.11
CA HIS A 22 7.95 13.97 -4.14
C HIS A 22 8.40 13.51 -5.54
N ARG A 23 9.64 13.01 -5.66
CA ARG A 23 10.16 12.48 -6.93
C ARG A 23 9.35 11.27 -7.43
N ASN A 24 8.99 10.35 -6.54
CA ASN A 24 8.18 9.18 -6.91
C ASN A 24 6.78 9.58 -7.39
N TYR A 25 6.14 10.54 -6.72
CA TYR A 25 4.83 11.06 -7.11
C TYR A 25 4.90 11.77 -8.47
N SER A 26 5.89 12.62 -8.68
CA SER A 26 6.13 13.32 -9.95
C SER A 26 6.39 12.35 -11.10
N ALA A 27 7.16 11.27 -10.87
CA ALA A 27 7.40 10.23 -11.86
C ALA A 27 6.11 9.49 -12.23
N LEU A 28 5.27 9.16 -11.24
CA LEU A 28 3.99 8.50 -11.49
C LEU A 28 3.02 9.42 -12.25
N ARG A 29 2.94 10.70 -11.90
CA ARG A 29 2.14 11.69 -12.64
C ARG A 29 2.60 11.83 -14.09
N SER A 30 3.92 11.77 -14.33
CA SER A 30 4.47 11.83 -15.68
C SER A 30 4.15 10.58 -16.50
N ALA A 31 4.15 9.41 -15.88
CA ALA A 31 3.81 8.14 -16.53
C ALA A 31 2.30 7.98 -16.80
N LEU A 32 1.45 8.61 -15.98
CA LEU A 32 -0.02 8.55 -16.04
C LEU A 32 -0.63 9.97 -15.93
N PRO A 33 -0.45 10.83 -16.93
CA PRO A 33 -0.73 12.28 -16.81
C PRO A 33 -2.21 12.64 -16.66
N THR A 34 -3.12 11.79 -17.14
CA THR A 34 -4.58 12.01 -17.08
C THR A 34 -5.26 11.20 -15.98
N THR A 35 -4.48 10.47 -15.19
CA THR A 35 -5.00 9.57 -14.15
C THR A 35 -5.04 10.27 -12.80
N ARG A 36 -6.15 10.08 -12.08
CA ARG A 36 -6.27 10.55 -10.69
C ARG A 36 -5.46 9.62 -9.78
N ILE A 37 -4.59 10.20 -8.97
CA ILE A 37 -3.74 9.45 -8.04
C ILE A 37 -4.34 9.58 -6.64
N ARG A 38 -4.76 8.44 -6.08
CA ARG A 38 -5.34 8.32 -4.75
C ARG A 38 -4.35 7.56 -3.86
N PHE A 39 -3.63 8.27 -2.99
CA PHE A 39 -2.62 7.64 -2.13
C PHE A 39 -3.27 6.67 -1.13
N ALA A 40 -2.78 5.43 -1.08
CA ALA A 40 -3.21 4.45 -0.09
C ALA A 40 -2.55 4.73 1.27
N VAL A 41 -3.29 5.42 2.17
CA VAL A 41 -2.79 5.90 3.47
C VAL A 41 -2.19 4.78 4.32
N LYS A 42 -2.80 3.59 4.28
CA LYS A 42 -2.32 2.38 4.97
C LYS A 42 -0.86 2.00 4.67
N ALA A 43 -0.30 2.47 3.56
CA ALA A 43 1.10 2.18 3.22
C ALA A 43 2.09 2.94 4.12
N ALA A 44 1.80 4.19 4.44
CA ALA A 44 2.60 5.02 5.34
C ALA A 44 1.72 6.10 5.99
N PRO A 45 1.00 5.81 7.08
CA PRO A 45 0.12 6.75 7.77
C PRO A 45 0.92 7.76 8.60
N VAL A 46 1.86 8.45 7.95
CA VAL A 46 2.75 9.45 8.56
C VAL A 46 2.27 10.83 8.16
N SER A 47 2.08 11.71 9.15
CA SER A 47 1.47 13.03 8.95
C SER A 47 2.15 13.86 7.88
N GLU A 48 3.48 13.89 7.88
CA GLU A 48 4.28 14.65 6.93
C GLU A 48 4.16 14.09 5.49
N VAL A 49 3.99 12.76 5.37
CA VAL A 49 3.77 12.10 4.05
C VAL A 49 2.38 12.45 3.52
N ILE A 50 1.35 12.37 4.37
CA ILE A 50 -0.02 12.74 3.99
C ILE A 50 -0.08 14.21 3.60
N GLY A 51 0.51 15.10 4.40
CA GLY A 51 0.54 16.53 4.11
C GLY A 51 1.26 16.87 2.81
N LEU A 52 2.43 16.26 2.56
CA LEU A 52 3.15 16.43 1.29
C LEU A 52 2.28 16.02 0.09
N LEU A 53 1.66 14.84 0.15
CA LEU A 53 0.86 14.32 -0.96
C LEU A 53 -0.44 15.12 -1.15
N ALA A 54 -1.02 15.69 -0.08
CA ALA A 54 -2.13 16.63 -0.19
C ALA A 54 -1.71 17.90 -0.93
N ASP A 55 -0.57 18.49 -0.59
CA ASP A 55 -0.01 19.67 -1.27
C ASP A 55 0.30 19.40 -2.76
N GLU A 56 0.66 18.17 -3.12
CA GLU A 56 0.87 17.70 -4.50
C GLU A 56 -0.45 17.41 -5.25
N GLY A 57 -1.61 17.50 -4.59
CA GLY A 57 -2.93 17.29 -5.17
C GLY A 57 -3.32 15.81 -5.29
N ALA A 58 -2.76 14.93 -4.47
CA ALA A 58 -3.22 13.55 -4.38
C ALA A 58 -4.58 13.46 -3.68
N GLU A 59 -5.41 12.50 -4.11
CA GLU A 59 -6.56 12.02 -3.37
C GLU A 59 -6.11 10.95 -2.35
N PHE A 60 -7.02 10.46 -1.48
CA PHE A 60 -6.68 9.48 -0.45
C PHE A 60 -7.60 8.25 -0.49
N ASP A 61 -7.00 7.05 -0.56
CA ASP A 61 -7.65 5.78 -0.22
C ASP A 61 -7.46 5.54 1.28
N VAL A 62 -8.56 5.61 2.04
CA VAL A 62 -8.61 5.42 3.48
C VAL A 62 -9.30 4.10 3.82
N ALA A 63 -8.74 3.35 4.75
CA ALA A 63 -9.22 2.02 5.11
C ALA A 63 -9.99 1.98 6.43
N SER A 64 -10.05 3.09 7.18
CA SER A 64 -10.70 3.15 8.49
C SER A 64 -11.09 4.58 8.86
N VAL A 65 -11.97 4.71 9.86
CA VAL A 65 -12.31 6.02 10.45
C VAL A 65 -11.07 6.70 11.02
N GLY A 66 -10.13 5.96 11.61
CA GLY A 66 -8.88 6.53 12.12
C GLY A 66 -8.01 7.17 11.04
N GLU A 67 -7.92 6.58 9.83
CA GLU A 67 -7.22 7.19 8.71
C GLU A 67 -7.96 8.42 8.18
N ILE A 68 -9.31 8.41 8.17
CA ILE A 68 -10.13 9.59 7.83
C ILE A 68 -9.84 10.73 8.79
N GLU A 69 -9.92 10.48 10.10
CA GLU A 69 -9.65 11.47 11.14
C GLU A 69 -8.24 12.03 11.05
N GLN A 70 -7.25 11.19 10.76
CA GLN A 70 -5.87 11.61 10.56
C GLN A 70 -5.75 12.56 9.35
N CYS A 71 -6.32 12.21 8.19
CA CYS A 71 -6.29 13.07 7.01
C CYS A 71 -7.00 14.41 7.26
N LEU A 72 -8.17 14.39 7.91
CA LEU A 72 -8.91 15.60 8.26
C LEU A 72 -8.13 16.51 9.23
N SER A 73 -7.44 15.93 10.21
CA SER A 73 -6.63 16.70 11.17
C SER A 73 -5.47 17.44 10.51
N LEU A 74 -5.08 17.01 9.31
CA LEU A 74 -4.04 17.61 8.47
C LEU A 74 -4.61 18.57 7.42
N GLY A 75 -5.94 18.82 7.45
CA GLY A 75 -6.59 19.75 6.54
C GLY A 75 -6.96 19.17 5.18
N ALA A 76 -6.86 17.84 4.98
CA ALA A 76 -7.30 17.23 3.72
C ALA A 76 -8.82 17.35 3.56
N ASP A 77 -9.27 17.67 2.33
CA ASP A 77 -10.69 17.77 2.01
C ASP A 77 -11.33 16.36 2.01
N PRO A 78 -12.40 16.11 2.79
CA PRO A 78 -13.09 14.82 2.75
C PRO A 78 -13.65 14.46 1.37
N ALA A 79 -13.90 15.44 0.50
CA ALA A 79 -14.37 15.21 -0.87
C ALA A 79 -13.34 14.47 -1.76
N VAL A 80 -12.04 14.53 -1.42
CA VAL A 80 -10.98 13.79 -2.15
C VAL A 80 -10.65 12.45 -1.49
N MET A 81 -11.42 12.02 -0.47
CA MET A 81 -11.23 10.73 0.19
C MET A 81 -12.17 9.67 -0.37
N CYS A 82 -11.67 8.44 -0.48
CA CYS A 82 -12.47 7.26 -0.75
C CYS A 82 -12.30 6.24 0.40
N TYR A 83 -13.39 5.79 1.00
CA TYR A 83 -13.34 4.73 1.99
C TYR A 83 -13.25 3.37 1.27
N GLY A 84 -12.00 2.99 0.93
CA GLY A 84 -11.69 1.88 0.02
C GLY A 84 -11.78 0.49 0.64
N ASN A 85 -11.88 0.34 1.98
CA ASN A 85 -12.08 -0.97 2.60
C ASN A 85 -13.51 -1.47 2.34
N PRO A 86 -13.71 -2.64 1.64
CA PRO A 86 -15.05 -3.16 1.36
C PRO A 86 -15.82 -3.66 2.59
N MET A 87 -15.18 -3.76 3.76
CA MET A 87 -15.80 -4.25 5.01
C MET A 87 -15.87 -3.15 6.04
N LYS A 88 -17.06 -2.58 6.24
CA LYS A 88 -17.30 -1.48 7.18
C LYS A 88 -18.50 -1.78 8.09
N LYS A 89 -18.41 -1.40 9.36
CA LYS A 89 -19.59 -1.39 10.25
C LYS A 89 -20.51 -0.23 9.87
N ALA A 90 -21.83 -0.40 10.08
CA ALA A 90 -22.83 0.66 9.86
C ALA A 90 -22.43 1.98 10.55
N THR A 91 -21.96 1.91 11.79
CA THR A 91 -21.50 3.08 12.55
C THR A 91 -20.29 3.75 11.91
N GLN A 92 -19.37 2.99 11.30
CA GLN A 92 -18.19 3.54 10.61
C GLN A 92 -18.57 4.25 9.31
N ILE A 93 -19.55 3.71 8.57
CA ILE A 93 -20.10 4.35 7.36
C ILE A 93 -20.76 5.68 7.76
N ALA A 94 -21.64 5.68 8.77
CA ALA A 94 -22.29 6.88 9.25
C ALA A 94 -21.30 7.95 9.74
N THR A 95 -20.24 7.54 10.47
CA THR A 95 -19.18 8.45 10.94
C THR A 95 -18.42 9.06 9.77
N ALA A 96 -17.99 8.26 8.79
CA ALA A 96 -17.29 8.75 7.61
C ALA A 96 -18.16 9.70 6.78
N TYR A 97 -19.44 9.37 6.60
CA TYR A 97 -20.39 10.21 5.88
C TYR A 97 -20.65 11.55 6.59
N ALA A 98 -20.83 11.54 7.93
CA ALA A 98 -20.95 12.73 8.75
C ALA A 98 -19.69 13.61 8.71
N ALA A 99 -18.52 13.00 8.58
CA ALA A 99 -17.23 13.69 8.41
C ALA A 99 -17.02 14.29 7.02
N GLY A 100 -17.95 14.08 6.08
CA GLY A 100 -17.89 14.64 4.73
C GLY A 100 -17.40 13.69 3.64
N VAL A 101 -16.98 12.48 3.97
CA VAL A 101 -16.60 11.47 2.97
C VAL A 101 -17.84 11.06 2.18
N ARG A 102 -17.70 10.99 0.86
CA ARG A 102 -18.83 10.65 -0.03
C ARG A 102 -18.57 9.41 -0.88
N ARG A 103 -17.31 8.95 -1.03
CA ARG A 103 -16.93 7.81 -1.85
C ARG A 103 -16.69 6.58 -1.00
N PHE A 104 -17.36 5.46 -1.37
CA PHE A 104 -17.28 4.19 -0.65
C PHE A 104 -17.09 3.03 -1.63
N VAL A 105 -16.15 2.13 -1.30
CA VAL A 105 -15.97 0.87 -2.01
C VAL A 105 -16.77 -0.22 -1.34
N PHE A 106 -17.39 -1.09 -2.13
CA PHE A 106 -18.11 -2.29 -1.66
C PHE A 106 -17.90 -3.46 -2.63
N ASP A 107 -18.23 -4.69 -2.20
CA ASP A 107 -18.14 -5.89 -3.02
C ASP A 107 -19.25 -6.91 -2.73
N THR A 108 -20.17 -6.60 -1.83
CA THR A 108 -21.30 -7.46 -1.44
C THR A 108 -22.61 -6.67 -1.36
N GLU A 109 -23.73 -7.37 -1.48
CA GLU A 109 -25.05 -6.77 -1.37
C GLU A 109 -25.32 -6.21 0.03
N ASP A 110 -24.95 -6.96 1.07
CA ASP A 110 -25.10 -6.53 2.47
C ASP A 110 -24.32 -5.23 2.78
N GLU A 111 -23.13 -5.08 2.19
CA GLU A 111 -22.35 -3.86 2.37
C GLU A 111 -22.97 -2.69 1.61
N LEU A 112 -23.46 -2.93 0.39
CA LEU A 112 -24.17 -1.93 -0.40
C LEU A 112 -25.42 -1.41 0.33
N ASP A 113 -26.22 -2.30 0.89
CA ASP A 113 -27.43 -1.92 1.65
C ASP A 113 -27.05 -1.08 2.89
N ARG A 114 -25.99 -1.47 3.61
CA ARG A 114 -25.47 -0.65 4.73
C ARG A 114 -25.02 0.74 4.30
N ILE A 115 -24.37 0.86 3.12
CA ILE A 115 -23.99 2.18 2.58
C ILE A 115 -25.23 2.99 2.24
N ALA A 116 -26.23 2.41 1.59
CA ALA A 116 -27.46 3.12 1.25
C ALA A 116 -28.19 3.64 2.49
N ASP A 117 -28.26 2.84 3.55
CA ASP A 117 -28.93 3.19 4.82
C ASP A 117 -28.20 4.28 5.61
N HIS A 118 -26.85 4.29 5.58
CA HIS A 118 -26.05 5.14 6.47
C HIS A 118 -25.25 6.25 5.76
N ALA A 119 -25.27 6.26 4.43
CA ALA A 119 -24.64 7.28 3.57
C ALA A 119 -25.52 7.54 2.33
N PRO A 120 -26.76 8.04 2.51
CA PRO A 120 -27.71 8.22 1.41
C PRO A 120 -27.15 9.16 0.33
N GLY A 121 -27.27 8.74 -0.95
CA GLY A 121 -26.73 9.48 -2.10
C GLY A 121 -25.20 9.43 -2.23
N ALA A 122 -24.53 8.57 -1.48
CA ALA A 122 -23.08 8.38 -1.60
C ALA A 122 -22.65 7.91 -3.00
N GLU A 123 -21.41 8.22 -3.34
CA GLU A 123 -20.72 7.76 -4.53
C GLU A 123 -20.12 6.36 -4.26
N VAL A 124 -20.33 5.40 -5.18
CA VAL A 124 -19.92 4.02 -4.92
C VAL A 124 -19.10 3.41 -6.04
N GLU A 125 -18.04 2.68 -5.66
CA GLU A 125 -17.21 1.85 -6.53
C GLU A 125 -17.40 0.38 -6.13
N CYS A 126 -17.72 -0.51 -7.10
CA CYS A 126 -17.86 -1.94 -6.84
C CYS A 126 -16.56 -2.68 -7.14
N ARG A 127 -15.99 -3.33 -6.11
CA ARG A 127 -14.76 -4.10 -6.26
C ARG A 127 -15.03 -5.47 -6.84
N PHE A 128 -14.38 -5.78 -7.99
CA PHE A 128 -14.42 -7.10 -8.57
C PHE A 128 -13.06 -7.79 -8.54
N LEU A 129 -13.07 -9.12 -8.67
CA LEU A 129 -11.86 -9.95 -8.79
C LEU A 129 -11.41 -9.96 -10.24
N ALA A 130 -10.33 -9.25 -10.54
CA ALA A 130 -9.71 -9.30 -11.85
C ALA A 130 -9.00 -10.65 -12.05
N ALA A 131 -9.17 -11.25 -13.25
CA ALA A 131 -8.48 -12.49 -13.65
C ALA A 131 -7.01 -12.20 -14.02
N ALA A 132 -6.28 -11.55 -13.14
CA ALA A 132 -4.91 -11.11 -13.35
C ALA A 132 -3.89 -12.19 -12.98
N PRO A 133 -2.70 -12.19 -13.63
CA PRO A 133 -1.56 -13.00 -13.20
C PRO A 133 -1.22 -12.78 -11.72
N ARG A 134 -0.64 -13.79 -11.08
CA ARG A 134 -0.26 -13.68 -9.66
C ARG A 134 0.85 -12.63 -9.46
N SER A 135 0.65 -11.78 -8.46
CA SER A 135 1.67 -10.85 -7.97
C SER A 135 2.56 -11.51 -6.91
N ARG A 136 3.63 -10.83 -6.49
CA ARG A 136 4.48 -11.29 -5.36
C ARG A 136 3.67 -11.43 -4.07
N LEU A 137 2.81 -10.47 -3.76
CA LEU A 137 1.85 -10.51 -2.66
C LEU A 137 0.44 -10.57 -3.26
N SER A 138 0.03 -11.76 -3.65
CA SER A 138 -1.30 -11.98 -4.20
C SER A 138 -2.37 -11.83 -3.11
N PHE A 139 -3.40 -11.06 -3.42
CA PHE A 139 -4.61 -11.03 -2.61
C PHE A 139 -5.48 -12.22 -3.03
N GLY A 140 -5.86 -13.07 -2.06
CA GLY A 140 -6.80 -14.16 -2.30
C GLY A 140 -8.23 -13.65 -2.54
N ALA A 141 -9.20 -14.57 -2.50
CA ALA A 141 -10.62 -14.26 -2.66
C ALA A 141 -11.26 -13.60 -1.41
N LYS A 142 -10.46 -12.89 -0.61
CA LYS A 142 -10.97 -12.20 0.59
C LYS A 142 -11.92 -11.05 0.23
N PHE A 143 -11.66 -10.37 -0.88
CA PHE A 143 -12.41 -9.22 -1.35
C PHE A 143 -12.62 -9.29 -2.86
N GLY A 144 -13.75 -8.72 -3.29
CA GLY A 144 -14.14 -8.62 -4.68
C GLY A 144 -15.15 -9.69 -5.10
N CYS A 145 -16.15 -9.28 -5.85
CA CYS A 145 -17.15 -10.14 -6.46
C CYS A 145 -16.75 -10.54 -7.90
N THR A 146 -17.54 -11.36 -8.56
CA THR A 146 -17.36 -11.64 -10.00
C THR A 146 -17.77 -10.43 -10.86
N PRO A 147 -17.26 -10.30 -12.10
CA PRO A 147 -17.69 -9.24 -13.01
C PRO A 147 -19.21 -9.18 -13.23
N GLY A 148 -19.87 -10.35 -13.33
CA GLY A 148 -21.33 -10.42 -13.47
C GLY A 148 -22.08 -9.94 -12.23
N GLU A 149 -21.58 -10.25 -11.05
CA GLU A 149 -22.12 -9.72 -9.79
C GLU A 149 -21.89 -8.22 -9.66
N ALA A 150 -20.74 -7.70 -10.10
CA ALA A 150 -20.47 -6.27 -10.10
C ALA A 150 -21.49 -5.49 -10.92
N VAL A 151 -21.88 -5.99 -12.11
CA VAL A 151 -22.96 -5.40 -12.91
C VAL A 151 -24.27 -5.38 -12.15
N ARG A 152 -24.68 -6.51 -11.54
CA ARG A 152 -25.92 -6.60 -10.75
C ARG A 152 -25.92 -5.62 -9.56
N LEU A 153 -24.82 -5.57 -8.85
CA LEU A 153 -24.66 -4.74 -7.66
C LEU A 153 -24.65 -3.24 -7.99
N LEU A 154 -24.00 -2.82 -9.08
CA LEU A 154 -23.99 -1.43 -9.51
C LEU A 154 -25.37 -0.97 -10.03
N VAL A 155 -26.13 -1.84 -10.70
CA VAL A 155 -27.54 -1.55 -11.03
C VAL A 155 -28.37 -1.37 -9.75
N ARG A 156 -28.22 -2.25 -8.76
CA ARG A 156 -28.89 -2.13 -7.47
C ARG A 156 -28.50 -0.83 -6.74
N ALA A 157 -27.21 -0.44 -6.81
CA ALA A 157 -26.75 0.82 -6.21
C ALA A 157 -27.52 2.03 -6.76
N ARG A 158 -27.68 2.11 -8.08
CA ARG A 158 -28.51 3.13 -8.72
C ARG A 158 -29.97 3.09 -8.21
N ASP A 159 -30.55 1.89 -8.13
CA ASP A 159 -31.95 1.71 -7.70
C ASP A 159 -32.16 2.09 -6.22
N LEU A 160 -31.11 2.00 -5.41
CA LEU A 160 -31.07 2.48 -4.02
C LEU A 160 -30.80 4.01 -3.91
N GLY A 161 -30.68 4.73 -5.04
CA GLY A 161 -30.42 6.17 -5.05
C GLY A 161 -28.98 6.57 -4.76
N LEU A 162 -28.04 5.64 -4.88
CA LEU A 162 -26.60 5.92 -4.80
C LEU A 162 -26.07 6.38 -6.17
N ARG A 163 -25.01 7.20 -6.15
CA ARG A 163 -24.31 7.58 -7.38
C ARG A 163 -23.28 6.54 -7.74
N VAL A 164 -23.47 5.89 -8.87
CA VAL A 164 -22.55 4.88 -9.37
C VAL A 164 -21.35 5.56 -10.02
N LEU A 165 -20.15 5.38 -9.45
CA LEU A 165 -18.90 5.79 -10.08
C LEU A 165 -18.46 4.71 -11.08
N GLY A 166 -18.38 3.45 -10.68
CA GLY A 166 -18.02 2.37 -11.58
C GLY A 166 -17.36 1.17 -10.89
N PRO A 167 -16.72 0.28 -11.67
CA PRO A 167 -15.99 -0.85 -11.13
C PRO A 167 -14.61 -0.43 -10.61
N CYS A 168 -14.13 -1.16 -9.58
CA CYS A 168 -12.75 -1.08 -9.14
C CYS A 168 -12.14 -2.48 -8.98
N PHE A 169 -10.80 -2.59 -9.12
CA PHE A 169 -10.08 -3.83 -8.92
C PHE A 169 -8.67 -3.59 -8.39
N HIS A 170 -7.99 -4.68 -8.00
CA HIS A 170 -6.60 -4.61 -7.58
C HIS A 170 -5.84 -5.85 -8.06
N VAL A 171 -4.70 -5.66 -8.71
CA VAL A 171 -3.89 -6.72 -9.33
C VAL A 171 -2.98 -7.48 -8.35
N GLY A 172 -3.04 -7.15 -7.05
CA GLY A 172 -2.10 -7.65 -6.04
C GLY A 172 -0.90 -6.72 -5.87
N SER A 173 -0.24 -6.79 -4.71
CA SER A 173 0.91 -5.92 -4.40
C SER A 173 2.18 -6.46 -5.05
N GLN A 174 3.08 -5.56 -5.47
CA GLN A 174 4.32 -5.90 -6.17
C GLN A 174 4.04 -6.76 -7.42
N GLN A 175 3.18 -6.24 -8.29
CA GLN A 175 2.84 -6.92 -9.55
C GLN A 175 3.91 -6.67 -10.60
N LEU A 176 4.54 -7.74 -11.09
CA LEU A 176 5.65 -7.67 -12.05
C LEU A 176 5.21 -7.82 -13.51
N ASP A 177 3.96 -8.21 -13.75
CA ASP A 177 3.42 -8.40 -15.10
C ASP A 177 2.47 -7.25 -15.46
N PRO A 178 2.85 -6.34 -16.38
CA PRO A 178 1.97 -5.26 -16.83
C PRO A 178 0.65 -5.74 -17.45
N ALA A 179 0.61 -6.98 -17.97
CA ALA A 179 -0.62 -7.57 -18.51
C ALA A 179 -1.74 -7.68 -17.46
N ALA A 180 -1.39 -7.69 -16.17
CA ALA A 180 -2.37 -7.75 -15.09
C ALA A 180 -3.34 -6.56 -15.13
N TRP A 181 -2.82 -5.34 -15.33
CA TRP A 181 -3.67 -4.15 -15.46
C TRP A 181 -4.45 -4.15 -16.77
N ARG A 182 -3.83 -4.55 -17.89
CA ARG A 182 -4.53 -4.66 -19.17
C ARG A 182 -5.75 -5.58 -19.08
N ILE A 183 -5.58 -6.76 -18.47
CA ILE A 183 -6.67 -7.74 -18.29
C ILE A 183 -7.76 -7.18 -17.38
N GLY A 184 -7.39 -6.55 -16.26
CA GLY A 184 -8.36 -5.94 -15.34
C GLY A 184 -9.14 -4.79 -15.99
N ILE A 185 -8.48 -3.94 -16.78
CA ILE A 185 -9.10 -2.83 -17.53
C ILE A 185 -10.06 -3.38 -18.61
N GLU A 186 -9.66 -4.41 -19.35
CA GLU A 186 -10.54 -5.08 -20.33
C GLU A 186 -11.81 -5.63 -19.66
N GLN A 187 -11.69 -6.28 -18.48
CA GLN A 187 -12.85 -6.76 -17.74
C GLN A 187 -13.71 -5.61 -17.18
N ALA A 188 -13.10 -4.52 -16.73
CA ALA A 188 -13.82 -3.31 -16.31
C ALA A 188 -14.60 -2.68 -17.48
N GLY A 189 -14.02 -2.68 -18.69
CA GLY A 189 -14.70 -2.28 -19.91
C GLY A 189 -15.94 -3.11 -20.21
N GLY A 190 -15.83 -4.44 -20.10
CA GLY A 190 -16.98 -5.33 -20.27
C GLY A 190 -18.09 -5.10 -19.22
N ILE A 191 -17.71 -4.74 -17.98
CA ILE A 191 -18.68 -4.31 -16.95
C ILE A 191 -19.36 -3.01 -17.38
N ALA A 192 -18.60 -2.02 -17.85
CA ALA A 192 -19.14 -0.74 -18.31
C ALA A 192 -20.10 -0.89 -19.48
N GLU A 193 -19.77 -1.72 -20.47
CA GLU A 193 -20.65 -2.04 -21.60
C GLU A 193 -21.96 -2.68 -21.13
N ALA A 194 -21.88 -3.66 -20.22
CA ALA A 194 -23.07 -4.31 -19.68
C ALA A 194 -23.94 -3.35 -18.87
N LEU A 195 -23.36 -2.40 -18.14
CA LEU A 195 -24.06 -1.36 -17.40
C LEU A 195 -24.75 -0.36 -18.33
N ALA A 196 -24.11 0.03 -19.43
CA ALA A 196 -24.70 0.93 -20.43
C ALA A 196 -26.01 0.35 -21.02
N THR A 197 -26.11 -0.98 -21.20
CA THR A 197 -27.39 -1.63 -21.64
C THR A 197 -28.51 -1.54 -20.62
N LYS A 198 -28.22 -1.07 -19.41
CA LYS A 198 -29.15 -0.93 -18.27
C LYS A 198 -29.29 0.52 -17.80
N ASP A 199 -28.93 1.46 -18.68
CA ASP A 199 -28.97 2.90 -18.42
C ASP A 199 -28.15 3.33 -17.17
N VAL A 200 -27.02 2.66 -16.92
CA VAL A 200 -26.06 3.02 -15.88
C VAL A 200 -24.76 3.46 -16.56
N SER A 201 -24.40 4.72 -16.37
CA SER A 201 -23.14 5.27 -16.86
C SER A 201 -22.01 5.01 -15.85
N VAL A 202 -20.82 4.65 -16.35
CA VAL A 202 -19.59 4.54 -15.56
C VAL A 202 -18.84 5.86 -15.65
N GLU A 203 -18.66 6.53 -14.51
CA GLU A 203 -17.97 7.82 -14.42
C GLU A 203 -16.46 7.67 -14.19
N SER A 204 -16.04 6.59 -13.52
CA SER A 204 -14.64 6.28 -13.29
C SER A 204 -14.38 4.78 -13.22
N VAL A 205 -13.14 4.40 -13.51
CA VAL A 205 -12.61 3.05 -13.30
C VAL A 205 -11.38 3.14 -12.42
N ASN A 206 -11.43 2.50 -11.25
CA ASN A 206 -10.33 2.46 -10.32
C ASN A 206 -9.57 1.14 -10.50
N ILE A 207 -8.33 1.23 -10.96
CA ILE A 207 -7.47 0.08 -11.26
C ILE A 207 -6.58 -0.33 -10.08
N GLY A 208 -6.83 0.26 -8.90
CA GLY A 208 -6.14 -0.05 -7.65
C GLY A 208 -4.66 0.33 -7.64
N GLY A 209 -3.94 -0.30 -6.74
CA GLY A 209 -2.49 -0.16 -6.62
C GLY A 209 -1.75 -1.34 -7.24
N GLY A 210 -0.70 -1.79 -6.55
CA GLY A 210 0.10 -2.95 -6.95
C GLY A 210 1.36 -2.63 -7.73
N MET A 211 1.56 -1.37 -8.12
CA MET A 211 2.74 -0.93 -8.86
C MET A 211 4.02 -1.30 -8.11
N PRO A 212 4.96 -2.01 -8.78
CA PRO A 212 6.13 -2.56 -8.13
C PRO A 212 7.23 -1.51 -7.97
N ILE A 213 8.12 -1.76 -6.99
CA ILE A 213 9.43 -1.10 -6.89
C ILE A 213 10.53 -2.15 -6.96
N SER A 214 11.74 -1.74 -7.38
CA SER A 214 12.91 -2.59 -7.35
C SER A 214 13.44 -2.74 -5.94
N TYR A 215 13.36 -3.95 -5.40
CA TYR A 215 14.07 -4.37 -4.18
C TYR A 215 15.39 -5.04 -4.57
N ALA A 216 15.44 -6.37 -4.55
CA ALA A 216 16.58 -7.14 -5.05
C ALA A 216 16.45 -7.48 -6.54
N ASP A 217 15.23 -7.59 -7.05
CA ASP A 217 14.93 -7.96 -8.42
C ASP A 217 14.57 -6.73 -9.28
N PRO A 218 14.88 -6.78 -10.59
CA PRO A 218 14.40 -5.75 -11.52
C PRO A 218 12.87 -5.79 -11.66
N VAL A 219 12.27 -4.65 -11.95
CA VAL A 219 10.83 -4.49 -12.16
C VAL A 219 10.57 -3.80 -13.49
N PRO A 220 9.35 -3.91 -14.05
CA PRO A 220 8.96 -3.13 -15.23
C PRO A 220 9.18 -1.64 -15.00
N ASP A 221 9.62 -0.94 -16.05
CA ASP A 221 9.74 0.51 -16.01
C ASP A 221 8.37 1.17 -15.85
N LEU A 222 8.31 2.24 -15.06
CA LEU A 222 7.06 2.94 -14.78
C LEU A 222 6.44 3.56 -16.04
N THR A 223 7.27 4.01 -16.98
CA THR A 223 6.81 4.57 -18.26
C THR A 223 6.21 3.49 -19.15
N GLU A 224 6.84 2.30 -19.19
CA GLU A 224 6.30 1.14 -19.89
C GLU A 224 4.95 0.73 -19.30
N LEU A 225 4.87 0.61 -17.98
CA LEU A 225 3.63 0.29 -17.26
C LEU A 225 2.54 1.33 -17.54
N GLY A 226 2.87 2.62 -17.49
CA GLY A 226 1.96 3.72 -17.82
C GLY A 226 1.44 3.62 -19.26
N SER A 227 2.29 3.28 -20.21
CA SER A 227 1.92 3.09 -21.61
C SER A 227 0.93 1.92 -21.80
N VAL A 228 1.17 0.79 -21.13
CA VAL A 228 0.25 -0.37 -21.16
C VAL A 228 -1.13 -0.02 -20.57
N ILE A 229 -1.14 0.67 -19.43
CA ILE A 229 -2.38 1.11 -18.76
C ILE A 229 -3.16 2.09 -19.64
N THR A 230 -2.49 3.12 -20.17
CA THR A 230 -3.12 4.16 -21.01
C THR A 230 -3.68 3.56 -22.31
N ALA A 231 -2.92 2.68 -22.96
CA ALA A 231 -3.38 2.01 -24.19
C ALA A 231 -4.59 1.10 -23.92
N ALA A 232 -4.60 0.38 -22.80
CA ALA A 232 -5.72 -0.46 -22.41
C ALA A 232 -6.96 0.37 -22.07
N ALA A 233 -6.79 1.46 -21.32
CA ALA A 233 -7.89 2.38 -20.99
C ALA A 233 -8.52 2.99 -22.23
N ALA A 234 -7.72 3.52 -23.15
CA ALA A 234 -8.20 4.11 -24.40
C ALA A 234 -8.94 3.12 -25.29
N ARG A 235 -8.61 1.83 -25.19
CA ARG A 235 -9.23 0.78 -26.01
C ARG A 235 -10.55 0.26 -25.43
N HIS A 236 -10.66 0.15 -24.12
CA HIS A 236 -11.71 -0.63 -23.46
C HIS A 236 -12.64 0.19 -22.58
N LEU A 237 -12.23 1.39 -22.13
CA LEU A 237 -13.07 2.19 -21.24
C LEU A 237 -13.84 3.26 -21.99
N PRO A 238 -15.01 3.70 -21.48
CA PRO A 238 -15.71 4.87 -22.02
C PRO A 238 -14.79 6.12 -22.01
N GLU A 239 -14.79 6.90 -23.07
CA GLU A 239 -13.92 8.07 -23.22
C GLU A 239 -14.09 9.11 -22.10
N HIS A 240 -15.29 9.20 -21.54
CA HIS A 240 -15.62 10.13 -20.46
C HIS A 240 -15.29 9.60 -19.06
N ALA A 241 -14.89 8.32 -18.93
CA ALA A 241 -14.61 7.73 -17.62
C ALA A 241 -13.22 8.11 -17.13
N ASP A 242 -13.14 8.67 -15.92
CA ASP A 242 -11.87 8.93 -15.25
C ASP A 242 -11.14 7.63 -14.91
N LEU A 243 -9.82 7.63 -15.10
CA LEU A 243 -8.98 6.55 -14.61
C LEU A 243 -8.42 6.93 -13.23
N VAL A 244 -8.51 5.99 -12.27
CA VAL A 244 -8.01 6.17 -10.90
C VAL A 244 -7.00 5.09 -10.57
N VAL A 245 -5.90 5.46 -9.89
CA VAL A 245 -4.90 4.54 -9.33
C VAL A 245 -4.75 4.75 -7.82
N GLU A 246 -4.45 3.67 -7.10
CA GLU A 246 -4.26 3.69 -5.63
C GLU A 246 -2.85 3.25 -5.22
N PRO A 247 -1.81 4.00 -5.61
CA PRO A 247 -0.44 3.66 -5.25
C PRO A 247 -0.22 3.82 -3.75
N GLY A 248 0.41 2.83 -3.14
CA GLY A 248 0.97 2.92 -1.80
C GLY A 248 2.49 2.71 -1.89
N ARG A 249 2.90 1.45 -2.04
CA ARG A 249 4.29 1.00 -2.12
C ARG A 249 5.13 1.80 -3.10
N ALA A 250 4.63 2.03 -4.31
CA ALA A 250 5.35 2.76 -5.36
C ALA A 250 5.73 4.18 -4.97
N LEU A 251 4.95 4.84 -4.12
CA LEU A 251 5.22 6.21 -3.68
C LEU A 251 6.20 6.28 -2.52
N VAL A 252 6.07 5.39 -1.52
CA VAL A 252 6.73 5.60 -0.24
C VAL A 252 7.83 4.58 0.09
N SER A 253 7.85 3.39 -0.56
CA SER A 253 8.76 2.33 -0.14
C SER A 253 10.23 2.74 -0.25
N SER A 254 10.66 3.24 -1.42
CA SER A 254 12.05 3.65 -1.66
C SER A 254 12.49 4.90 -0.90
N ALA A 255 11.55 5.56 -0.23
CA ALA A 255 11.82 6.73 0.60
C ALA A 255 12.17 6.36 2.06
N GLY A 256 11.93 5.12 2.49
CA GLY A 256 12.15 4.69 3.86
C GLY A 256 13.40 3.85 4.04
N VAL A 257 14.12 4.09 5.12
CA VAL A 257 15.25 3.27 5.58
C VAL A 257 15.06 2.97 7.06
N ILE A 258 15.05 1.68 7.42
CA ILE A 258 15.12 1.28 8.81
C ILE A 258 16.59 1.23 9.23
N HIS A 259 16.91 1.94 10.30
CA HIS A 259 18.18 1.83 11.02
C HIS A 259 17.99 0.87 12.20
N ALA A 260 18.83 -0.14 12.27
CA ALA A 260 18.82 -1.18 13.29
C ALA A 260 20.23 -1.44 13.81
N GLU A 261 20.33 -2.14 14.92
CA GLU A 261 21.58 -2.58 15.54
C GLU A 261 21.59 -4.10 15.69
N VAL A 262 22.75 -4.70 15.51
CA VAL A 262 23.00 -6.10 15.87
C VAL A 262 23.08 -6.22 17.39
N VAL A 263 22.08 -6.86 17.99
CA VAL A 263 22.04 -7.09 19.44
C VAL A 263 22.94 -8.26 19.86
N ASN A 264 22.93 -9.32 19.04
CA ASN A 264 23.71 -10.52 19.32
C ASN A 264 23.97 -11.34 18.04
N VAL A 265 25.03 -12.13 18.08
CA VAL A 265 25.36 -13.11 17.04
C VAL A 265 25.73 -14.44 17.71
N ARG A 266 25.17 -15.55 17.27
CA ARG A 266 25.54 -16.89 17.77
C ARG A 266 25.51 -17.93 16.68
N THR A 267 26.26 -19.01 16.85
CA THR A 267 26.11 -20.25 16.10
C THR A 267 25.21 -21.19 16.87
N ALA A 268 24.11 -21.66 16.26
CA ALA A 268 23.23 -22.63 16.86
C ALA A 268 23.83 -24.05 16.85
N PRO A 269 23.29 -25.03 17.62
CA PRO A 269 23.81 -26.40 17.64
C PRO A 269 23.75 -27.12 16.28
N ASP A 270 22.87 -26.67 15.38
CA ASP A 270 22.76 -27.16 13.98
C ASP A 270 23.76 -26.52 13.01
N GLY A 271 24.67 -25.68 13.52
CA GLY A 271 25.70 -24.99 12.74
C GLY A 271 25.23 -23.69 12.07
N ARG A 272 23.94 -23.36 12.09
CA ARG A 272 23.45 -22.10 11.49
C ARG A 272 23.88 -20.90 12.32
N ARG A 273 24.33 -19.84 11.63
CA ARG A 273 24.61 -18.56 12.24
C ARG A 273 23.35 -17.71 12.35
N TRP A 274 23.07 -17.22 13.55
CA TRP A 274 21.94 -16.35 13.89
C TRP A 274 22.45 -14.94 14.17
N VAL A 275 21.81 -13.96 13.55
CA VAL A 275 22.02 -12.53 13.77
C VAL A 275 20.73 -11.95 14.35
N TYR A 276 20.80 -11.47 15.58
CA TYR A 276 19.66 -10.86 16.26
C TYR A 276 19.74 -9.34 16.12
N LEU A 277 18.69 -8.75 15.55
CA LEU A 277 18.55 -7.30 15.45
C LEU A 277 17.65 -6.77 16.57
N ASP A 278 17.73 -5.48 16.84
CA ASP A 278 16.81 -4.75 17.72
C ASP A 278 15.41 -4.52 17.09
N ILE A 279 15.18 -5.01 15.91
CA ILE A 279 13.91 -5.00 15.18
C ILE A 279 13.63 -6.37 14.53
N GLY A 280 12.36 -6.75 14.46
CA GLY A 280 11.92 -8.00 13.83
C GLY A 280 10.56 -7.85 13.14
N ARG A 281 9.88 -8.98 12.93
CA ARG A 281 8.54 -9.01 12.30
C ARG A 281 7.54 -8.15 13.04
N HIS A 282 7.55 -8.23 14.37
CA HIS A 282 6.64 -7.45 15.22
C HIS A 282 6.98 -5.96 15.28
N GLY A 283 8.18 -5.58 14.87
CA GLY A 283 8.59 -4.19 14.68
C GLY A 283 8.20 -3.60 13.31
N GLY A 284 7.45 -4.36 12.48
CA GLY A 284 6.98 -3.88 11.18
C GLY A 284 7.59 -4.59 9.97
N LEU A 285 8.49 -5.57 10.14
CA LEU A 285 9.15 -6.27 9.05
C LEU A 285 8.41 -7.56 8.61
N ILE A 286 7.08 -7.54 8.64
CA ILE A 286 6.25 -8.71 8.27
C ILE A 286 6.36 -9.07 6.79
N ASP A 287 6.60 -8.11 5.92
CA ASP A 287 6.70 -8.32 4.46
C ASP A 287 7.97 -9.09 4.05
N THR A 288 8.94 -9.31 4.93
CA THR A 288 10.15 -10.11 4.67
C THR A 288 9.86 -11.56 4.26
N GLU A 289 8.64 -12.05 4.46
CA GLU A 289 8.20 -13.33 3.92
C GLU A 289 8.10 -13.34 2.37
N TYR A 290 7.94 -12.17 1.76
CA TYR A 290 7.67 -12.01 0.33
C TYR A 290 8.61 -11.02 -0.36
N ILE A 291 9.19 -10.09 0.42
CA ILE A 291 10.03 -9.00 -0.07
C ILE A 291 11.47 -9.23 0.41
N ALA A 292 12.40 -9.29 -0.53
CA ALA A 292 13.83 -9.29 -0.24
C ALA A 292 14.34 -7.85 -0.21
N TYR A 293 14.28 -7.21 0.97
CA TYR A 293 14.83 -5.87 1.17
C TYR A 293 16.34 -5.89 0.99
N ARG A 294 16.92 -4.80 0.49
CA ARG A 294 18.36 -4.60 0.46
C ARG A 294 18.86 -4.27 1.85
N ILE A 295 19.89 -4.96 2.30
CA ILE A 295 20.49 -4.78 3.61
C ILE A 295 21.90 -4.28 3.44
N GLU A 296 22.26 -3.21 4.11
CA GLU A 296 23.61 -2.66 4.23
C GLU A 296 24.05 -2.76 5.70
N THR A 297 25.34 -2.94 5.93
CA THR A 297 25.89 -3.09 7.27
C THR A 297 27.16 -2.25 7.44
N SER A 298 27.58 -2.01 8.68
CA SER A 298 28.88 -1.38 8.97
C SER A 298 30.09 -2.26 8.58
N ARG A 299 29.84 -3.49 8.12
CA ARG A 299 30.85 -4.47 7.71
C ARG A 299 30.78 -4.83 6.23
N ASP A 300 30.09 -4.04 5.43
CA ASP A 300 29.99 -4.28 3.99
C ASP A 300 31.40 -4.30 3.35
N GLY A 301 31.60 -5.31 2.48
CA GLY A 301 32.90 -5.61 1.88
C GLY A 301 33.64 -6.78 2.53
N ASP A 302 33.28 -7.19 3.75
CA ASP A 302 33.79 -8.42 4.37
C ASP A 302 33.17 -9.68 3.73
N PRO A 303 33.84 -10.86 3.85
CA PRO A 303 33.27 -12.11 3.35
C PRO A 303 31.88 -12.36 3.93
N ALA A 304 30.91 -12.72 3.06
CA ALA A 304 29.53 -12.95 3.45
C ALA A 304 29.26 -14.46 3.64
N GLU A 305 28.39 -14.78 4.57
CA GLU A 305 27.88 -16.13 4.81
C GLU A 305 26.37 -16.14 5.02
N GLN A 306 25.78 -17.31 4.89
CA GLN A 306 24.34 -17.49 5.11
C GLN A 306 23.99 -17.35 6.60
N VAL A 307 22.98 -16.53 6.89
CA VAL A 307 22.51 -16.28 8.25
C VAL A 307 21.01 -16.47 8.39
N VAL A 308 20.55 -16.66 9.64
CA VAL A 308 19.17 -16.49 10.05
C VAL A 308 19.06 -15.16 10.78
N ILE A 309 18.18 -14.28 10.34
CA ILE A 309 17.95 -12.99 11.00
C ILE A 309 16.74 -13.11 11.91
N ALA A 310 16.85 -12.70 13.15
CA ALA A 310 15.78 -12.71 14.15
C ALA A 310 15.61 -11.34 14.80
N GLY A 311 14.38 -11.04 15.21
CA GLY A 311 14.06 -9.87 16.02
C GLY A 311 14.30 -10.10 17.51
N PRO A 312 14.03 -9.07 18.34
CA PRO A 312 14.37 -9.07 19.75
C PRO A 312 13.29 -9.70 20.65
N THR A 313 12.11 -10.02 20.09
CA THR A 313 10.99 -10.50 20.91
C THR A 313 11.14 -11.97 21.31
N CYS A 314 10.47 -12.37 22.40
CA CYS A 314 10.45 -13.77 22.85
C CYS A 314 9.52 -14.67 22.01
N ALA A 315 8.92 -14.14 20.93
CA ALA A 315 8.09 -14.95 20.05
C ALA A 315 8.97 -15.76 19.09
N ASP A 316 8.82 -17.09 19.07
CA ASP A 316 9.58 -17.97 18.18
C ASP A 316 9.44 -17.61 16.68
N GLY A 317 8.31 -17.00 16.30
CA GLY A 317 8.05 -16.54 14.93
C GLY A 317 8.66 -15.20 14.57
N ASP A 318 9.41 -14.56 15.48
CA ASP A 318 10.10 -13.30 15.21
C ASP A 318 11.42 -13.51 14.44
N VAL A 319 11.29 -14.20 13.31
CA VAL A 319 12.37 -14.55 12.38
C VAL A 319 12.04 -13.97 11.03
N LEU A 320 13.00 -13.28 10.42
CA LEU A 320 12.88 -12.66 9.11
C LEU A 320 13.33 -13.64 8.01
N TYR A 321 12.80 -13.47 6.80
CA TYR A 321 13.21 -14.23 5.62
C TYR A 321 13.16 -15.76 5.81
N GLN A 322 12.09 -16.28 6.42
CA GLN A 322 11.97 -17.72 6.67
C GLN A 322 11.97 -18.60 5.39
N ARG A 323 11.66 -17.98 4.24
CA ARG A 323 11.58 -18.66 2.94
C ARG A 323 12.72 -18.31 1.99
N THR A 324 13.61 -17.40 2.40
CA THR A 324 14.66 -16.86 1.54
C THR A 324 15.99 -16.89 2.27
N SER A 325 17.04 -17.32 1.60
CA SER A 325 18.39 -17.27 2.14
C SER A 325 18.92 -15.84 2.13
N VAL A 326 19.50 -15.40 3.24
CA VAL A 326 20.12 -14.08 3.38
C VAL A 326 21.61 -14.26 3.65
N LEU A 327 22.42 -13.47 2.94
CA LEU A 327 23.87 -13.40 3.13
C LEU A 327 24.22 -12.11 3.85
N LEU A 328 24.95 -12.20 4.97
CA LEU A 328 25.47 -11.04 5.68
C LEU A 328 26.97 -11.26 5.98
N PRO A 329 27.75 -10.18 6.24
CA PRO A 329 29.17 -10.29 6.57
C PRO A 329 29.42 -11.24 7.74
N SER A 330 30.38 -12.14 7.59
CA SER A 330 30.76 -13.14 8.61
C SER A 330 31.40 -12.50 9.86
N THR A 331 31.83 -11.25 9.74
CA THR A 331 32.48 -10.48 10.82
C THR A 331 31.49 -9.65 11.65
N LEU A 332 30.18 -9.66 11.31
CA LEU A 332 29.15 -8.96 12.09
C LEU A 332 29.17 -9.40 13.56
N ARG A 333 29.02 -8.44 14.46
CA ARG A 333 28.99 -8.62 15.91
C ARG A 333 28.02 -7.63 16.57
N ALA A 334 27.70 -7.85 17.84
CA ALA A 334 26.90 -6.94 18.64
C ALA A 334 27.45 -5.50 18.61
N GLY A 335 26.57 -4.52 18.44
CA GLY A 335 26.90 -3.10 18.29
C GLY A 335 27.14 -2.66 16.84
N ASP A 336 27.20 -3.57 15.85
CA ASP A 336 27.30 -3.20 14.45
C ASP A 336 25.96 -2.65 13.93
N SER A 337 26.01 -1.62 13.08
CA SER A 337 24.82 -1.02 12.50
C SER A 337 24.35 -1.75 11.25
N VAL A 338 23.03 -1.80 11.08
CA VAL A 338 22.34 -2.38 9.92
C VAL A 338 21.35 -1.35 9.37
N ARG A 339 21.32 -1.21 8.05
CA ARG A 339 20.33 -0.40 7.33
C ARG A 339 19.51 -1.31 6.43
N ILE A 340 18.20 -1.28 6.59
CA ILE A 340 17.28 -2.03 5.72
C ILE A 340 16.61 -1.00 4.82
N LEU A 341 16.95 -1.06 3.54
CA LEU A 341 16.54 -0.07 2.54
C LEU A 341 15.15 -0.38 1.99
N ASP A 342 14.51 0.64 1.39
CA ASP A 342 13.22 0.55 0.72
C ASP A 342 12.05 0.14 1.64
N THR A 343 12.15 0.49 2.92
CA THR A 343 11.22 0.09 3.98
C THR A 343 10.15 1.13 4.31
N GLY A 344 9.90 2.13 3.43
CA GLY A 344 8.94 3.19 3.70
C GLY A 344 7.47 2.75 3.64
N ALA A 345 7.16 1.58 3.07
CA ALA A 345 5.79 1.08 2.94
C ALA A 345 5.54 -0.12 3.86
N TYR A 346 4.37 -0.12 4.52
CA TYR A 346 3.88 -1.26 5.31
C TYR A 346 4.83 -1.71 6.42
N THR A 347 5.55 -0.78 7.02
CA THR A 347 6.44 -0.99 8.17
C THR A 347 5.90 -0.31 9.42
N SER A 348 5.85 1.01 9.48
CA SER A 348 5.26 1.73 10.61
C SER A 348 3.80 1.35 10.86
N SER A 349 3.02 1.12 9.79
CA SER A 349 1.61 0.69 9.87
C SER A 349 1.42 -0.74 10.38
N PHE A 350 2.44 -1.60 10.28
CA PHE A 350 2.44 -2.97 10.79
C PHE A 350 3.26 -3.16 12.05
N SER A 351 3.85 -2.10 12.58
CA SER A 351 4.57 -2.17 13.84
C SER A 351 3.61 -2.44 15.01
N SER A 352 3.93 -3.41 15.83
CA SER A 352 3.19 -3.71 17.05
C SER A 352 3.28 -2.54 18.03
N VAL A 353 2.18 -2.29 18.74
CA VAL A 353 2.12 -1.21 19.73
C VAL A 353 2.84 -1.59 21.01
N PHE A 354 2.87 -2.87 21.40
CA PHE A 354 3.38 -3.29 22.71
C PHE A 354 3.76 -4.78 22.79
N CYS A 355 4.26 -5.39 21.72
CA CYS A 355 4.71 -6.78 21.77
C CYS A 355 5.91 -6.93 22.71
N ASN A 356 5.80 -7.75 23.75
CA ASN A 356 6.79 -7.93 24.85
C ASN A 356 7.26 -6.61 25.52
N GLY A 357 6.45 -5.56 25.47
CA GLY A 357 6.80 -4.25 26.01
C GLY A 357 7.65 -3.38 25.07
N PHE A 358 7.99 -3.84 23.88
CA PHE A 358 8.67 -3.01 22.90
C PHE A 358 7.75 -1.90 22.37
N PRO A 359 8.25 -0.66 22.28
CA PRO A 359 7.48 0.44 21.71
C PRO A 359 7.25 0.23 20.19
N PRO A 360 6.25 0.89 19.60
CA PRO A 360 6.11 0.92 18.15
C PRO A 360 7.35 1.55 17.50
N LEU A 361 7.62 1.17 16.25
CA LEU A 361 8.75 1.68 15.47
C LEU A 361 8.73 3.21 15.42
N ALA A 362 9.79 3.83 15.94
CA ALA A 362 9.95 5.28 15.87
C ALA A 362 10.13 5.73 14.42
N VAL A 363 9.44 6.81 14.02
CA VAL A 363 9.51 7.36 12.66
C VAL A 363 10.11 8.76 12.72
N TYR A 364 11.13 8.99 11.91
CA TYR A 364 11.74 10.29 11.66
C TYR A 364 11.53 10.67 10.19
N VAL A 365 11.33 11.93 9.95
CA VAL A 365 11.11 12.46 8.60
C VAL A 365 12.23 13.44 8.29
N VAL A 366 12.79 13.33 7.09
CA VAL A 366 13.84 14.21 6.55
C VAL A 366 13.42 14.78 5.20
N GLY A 367 14.17 15.76 4.72
CA GLY A 367 13.82 16.52 3.53
C GLY A 367 12.95 17.74 3.88
N VAL A 368 13.18 18.83 3.21
CA VAL A 368 12.47 20.10 3.43
C VAL A 368 11.29 20.15 2.46
N ARG A 369 10.13 20.65 2.97
CA ARG A 369 9.03 21.11 2.10
C ARG A 369 9.46 22.33 1.30
#